data_772eac6ae9a53ea962e56cbf0c34b7ca
#
_entry.id   772eac6ae9a53ea962e56cbf0c34b7ca
#
_cell.length_a   1.000
_cell.length_b   1.000
_cell.length_c   1.000
_cell.angle_alpha   90.00
_cell.angle_beta   90.00
_cell.angle_gamma   90.00
#
_symmetry.space_group_name_H-M   'P 1'
#
loop_
_entity.id
_entity.type
_entity.pdbx_description
1 polymer ?
#
loop_
_entity_poly.entity_id
_entity_poly.type
_entity_poly.pdbx_seq_one_letter_code
_entity_poly.pdbx_strand_id
1 'polypeptide(L)'
;MLKYYNYDIVFQEIPDEVTLAVNLTGCPVHCPGCHSPHLWEDIGEALDEAELRRLYADYAGEVTCICLMGGDADPAAVDRLCAYIKQEMGLRSAWWSGRDALPAGEALGHFDYVKTGPYIAARGGLKSPTTNQRLYRIRHSEAPAAGSVPEDITRRFWRSNDLSFS
;
A
#
# COMPACT_ATOMS: atom_id res chain seq x y z
N MET A 1 -4.92 -15.22 -8.03
CA MET A 1 -5.56 -14.03 -8.63
C MET A 1 -6.07 -13.12 -7.54
N LEU A 2 -5.77 -11.82 -7.65
CA LEU A 2 -6.28 -10.84 -6.71
C LEU A 2 -7.74 -10.49 -7.03
N LYS A 3 -8.51 -10.24 -5.96
CA LYS A 3 -9.87 -9.70 -6.06
C LYS A 3 -9.97 -8.49 -5.17
N TYR A 4 -10.81 -7.52 -5.55
CA TYR A 4 -11.05 -6.33 -4.76
C TYR A 4 -12.54 -6.21 -4.41
N TYR A 5 -12.83 -5.61 -3.27
CA TYR A 5 -14.18 -5.38 -2.79
C TYR A 5 -14.68 -3.98 -3.18
N ASN A 6 -13.85 -2.99 -2.92
CA ASN A 6 -14.12 -1.59 -3.27
C ASN A 6 -12.82 -0.83 -3.46
N TYR A 7 -12.95 0.42 -3.85
CA TYR A 7 -11.83 1.36 -3.95
C TYR A 7 -12.30 2.74 -3.50
N ASP A 8 -11.35 3.61 -3.15
CA ASP A 8 -11.62 4.96 -2.72
C ASP A 8 -10.43 5.87 -3.04
N ILE A 9 -10.69 7.18 -3.10
CA ILE A 9 -9.64 8.17 -3.21
C ILE A 9 -9.31 8.66 -1.80
N VAL A 10 -8.05 8.50 -1.39
CA VAL A 10 -7.59 8.82 -0.05
C VAL A 10 -6.41 9.78 -0.10
N PHE A 11 -6.25 10.58 0.95
CA PHE A 11 -5.27 11.66 0.99
C PHE A 11 -4.27 11.54 2.14
N GLN A 12 -4.51 10.66 3.09
CA GLN A 12 -3.71 10.56 4.32
C GLN A 12 -2.95 9.26 4.47
N GLU A 13 -3.38 8.19 3.82
CA GLU A 13 -2.79 6.87 3.95
C GLU A 13 -1.38 6.81 3.38
N ILE A 14 -1.11 7.57 2.32
CA ILE A 14 0.24 7.77 1.79
C ILE A 14 0.52 9.28 1.84
N PRO A 15 1.45 9.74 2.69
CA PRO A 15 1.76 11.16 2.79
C PRO A 15 2.17 11.78 1.45
N ASP A 16 1.67 12.98 1.18
CA ASP A 16 1.96 13.79 0.00
C ASP A 16 1.40 13.24 -1.32
N GLU A 17 0.58 12.19 -1.28
CA GLU A 17 0.00 11.60 -2.48
C GLU A 17 -1.53 11.70 -2.48
N VAL A 18 -2.10 11.85 -3.67
CA VAL A 18 -3.52 11.62 -3.91
C VAL A 18 -3.64 10.18 -4.39
N THR A 19 -4.21 9.31 -3.56
CA THR A 19 -4.07 7.87 -3.73
C THR A 19 -5.39 7.21 -4.08
N LEU A 20 -5.39 6.40 -5.15
CA LEU A 20 -6.45 5.43 -5.41
C LEU A 20 -6.13 4.19 -4.58
N ALA A 21 -6.90 4.00 -3.51
CA ALA A 21 -6.75 2.84 -2.64
C ALA A 21 -7.72 1.74 -3.07
N VAL A 22 -7.19 0.58 -3.41
CA VAL A 22 -7.98 -0.58 -3.84
C VAL A 22 -7.95 -1.62 -2.74
N ASN A 23 -9.11 -1.88 -2.13
CA ASN A 23 -9.23 -2.82 -1.02
C ASN A 23 -9.35 -4.25 -1.53
N LEU A 24 -8.29 -5.03 -1.32
CA LEU A 24 -8.21 -6.42 -1.74
C LEU A 24 -8.86 -7.33 -0.71
N THR A 25 -9.40 -8.44 -1.19
CA THR A 25 -10.09 -9.44 -0.36
C THR A 25 -9.23 -10.68 -0.17
N GLY A 26 -9.71 -11.64 0.63
CA GLY A 26 -9.00 -12.90 0.90
C GLY A 26 -7.79 -12.70 1.80
N CYS A 27 -7.80 -11.69 2.69
CA CYS A 27 -6.68 -11.40 3.58
C CYS A 27 -6.39 -12.56 4.53
N PRO A 28 -5.19 -13.18 4.48
CA PRO A 28 -4.87 -14.34 5.32
C PRO A 28 -4.41 -13.94 6.73
N VAL A 29 -4.18 -12.65 6.97
CA VAL A 29 -3.59 -12.18 8.24
C VAL A 29 -4.60 -12.20 9.38
N HIS A 30 -5.88 -11.91 9.08
CA HIS A 30 -7.00 -11.95 10.04
C HIS A 30 -6.67 -11.25 11.36
N CYS A 31 -6.24 -9.99 11.30
CA CYS A 31 -5.83 -9.24 12.49
C CYS A 31 -6.99 -9.11 13.48
N PRO A 32 -6.82 -9.51 14.75
CA PRO A 32 -7.83 -9.26 15.77
C PRO A 32 -8.12 -7.76 15.89
N GLY A 33 -9.39 -7.40 15.89
CA GLY A 33 -9.81 -5.99 15.93
C GLY A 33 -9.65 -5.25 14.60
N CYS A 34 -9.40 -5.95 13.51
CA CYS A 34 -9.31 -5.36 12.18
C CYS A 34 -10.57 -4.58 11.82
N HIS A 35 -10.40 -3.38 11.22
CA HIS A 35 -11.52 -2.53 10.81
C HIS A 35 -12.27 -3.06 9.59
N SER A 36 -11.70 -4.02 8.86
CA SER A 36 -12.25 -4.53 7.61
C SER A 36 -12.29 -6.06 7.58
N PRO A 37 -12.95 -6.74 8.55
CA PRO A 37 -12.94 -8.19 8.61
C PRO A 37 -13.64 -8.86 7.40
N HIS A 38 -14.55 -8.16 6.72
CA HIS A 38 -15.17 -8.65 5.50
C HIS A 38 -14.15 -8.90 4.38
N LEU A 39 -12.99 -8.27 4.43
CA LEU A 39 -11.92 -8.49 3.45
C LEU A 39 -11.15 -9.80 3.66
N TRP A 40 -11.43 -10.52 4.75
CA TRP A 40 -10.87 -11.86 4.98
C TRP A 40 -11.44 -12.89 4.03
N GLU A 41 -12.65 -12.65 3.53
CA GLU A 41 -13.36 -13.59 2.67
C GLU A 41 -12.91 -13.45 1.21
N ASP A 42 -13.05 -14.54 0.45
CA ASP A 42 -12.77 -14.55 -0.98
C ASP A 42 -14.01 -14.03 -1.74
N ILE A 43 -14.20 -12.73 -1.68
CA ILE A 43 -15.31 -12.03 -2.32
C ILE A 43 -14.80 -10.93 -3.23
N GLY A 44 -15.67 -10.38 -4.06
CA GLY A 44 -15.34 -9.24 -4.91
C GLY A 44 -15.02 -9.62 -6.34
N GLU A 45 -14.48 -8.67 -7.08
CA GLU A 45 -14.19 -8.79 -8.50
C GLU A 45 -12.70 -8.98 -8.76
N ALA A 46 -12.36 -9.68 -9.85
CA ALA A 46 -10.96 -9.89 -10.23
C ALA A 46 -10.26 -8.58 -10.52
N LEU A 47 -9.04 -8.43 -10.03
CA LEU A 47 -8.18 -7.28 -10.28
C LEU A 47 -6.99 -7.70 -11.13
N ASP A 48 -6.98 -7.23 -12.37
CA ASP A 48 -5.85 -7.37 -13.28
C ASP A 48 -5.44 -5.98 -13.82
N GLU A 49 -4.50 -5.93 -14.73
CA GLU A 49 -4.01 -4.68 -15.30
C GLU A 49 -5.13 -3.90 -16.01
N ALA A 50 -6.00 -4.59 -16.75
CA ALA A 50 -7.10 -3.95 -17.48
C ALA A 50 -8.11 -3.34 -16.51
N GLU A 51 -8.47 -4.06 -15.47
CA GLU A 51 -9.41 -3.56 -14.46
C GLU A 51 -8.81 -2.39 -13.68
N LEU A 52 -7.52 -2.44 -13.37
CA LEU A 52 -6.84 -1.35 -12.68
C LEU A 52 -6.86 -0.07 -13.53
N ARG A 53 -6.62 -0.18 -14.85
CA ARG A 53 -6.75 0.96 -15.76
C ARG A 53 -8.18 1.50 -15.80
N ARG A 54 -9.15 0.62 -15.78
CA ARG A 54 -10.57 1.01 -15.79
C ARG A 54 -10.92 1.82 -14.54
N LEU A 55 -10.46 1.38 -13.36
CA LEU A 55 -10.70 2.10 -12.10
C LEU A 55 -10.01 3.47 -12.11
N TYR A 56 -8.80 3.54 -12.66
CA TYR A 56 -8.02 4.77 -12.72
C TYR A 56 -8.61 5.78 -13.72
N ALA A 57 -9.26 5.34 -14.78
CA ALA A 57 -9.64 6.20 -15.90
C ALA A 57 -10.48 7.42 -15.50
N ASP A 58 -11.36 7.27 -14.49
CA ASP A 58 -12.20 8.35 -14.02
C ASP A 58 -11.43 9.41 -13.20
N TYR A 59 -10.20 9.09 -12.78
CA TYR A 59 -9.39 9.93 -11.91
C TYR A 59 -8.04 10.31 -12.56
N ALA A 60 -7.92 10.08 -13.85
CA ALA A 60 -6.68 10.36 -14.58
C ALA A 60 -6.31 11.85 -14.48
N GLY A 61 -5.06 12.12 -14.12
CA GLY A 61 -4.57 13.48 -13.91
C GLY A 61 -4.77 14.02 -12.49
N GLU A 62 -5.62 13.38 -11.68
CA GLU A 62 -5.85 13.77 -10.29
C GLU A 62 -5.11 12.86 -9.30
N VAL A 63 -5.07 11.56 -9.59
CA VAL A 63 -4.40 10.56 -8.75
C VAL A 63 -2.92 10.48 -9.09
N THR A 64 -2.08 10.47 -8.07
CA THR A 64 -0.62 10.39 -8.21
C THR A 64 -0.06 9.03 -7.79
N CYS A 65 -0.83 8.24 -7.04
CA CYS A 65 -0.41 6.95 -6.49
C CYS A 65 -1.56 5.96 -6.50
N ILE A 66 -1.25 4.70 -6.78
CA ILE A 66 -2.21 3.61 -6.59
C ILE A 66 -1.69 2.70 -5.48
N CYS A 67 -2.50 2.47 -4.46
CA CYS A 67 -2.17 1.63 -3.32
C CYS A 67 -3.04 0.37 -3.32
N LEU A 68 -2.39 -0.79 -3.32
CA LEU A 68 -3.06 -2.06 -3.12
C LEU A 68 -3.09 -2.35 -1.61
N MET A 69 -4.29 -2.42 -1.04
CA MET A 69 -4.48 -2.62 0.39
C MET A 69 -4.88 -4.06 0.66
N GLY A 70 -3.93 -4.87 1.11
CA GLY A 70 -4.07 -6.30 1.30
C GLY A 70 -3.33 -7.08 0.21
N GLY A 71 -3.84 -8.26 -0.14
CA GLY A 71 -3.24 -9.11 -1.17
C GLY A 71 -2.10 -9.99 -0.67
N ASP A 72 -1.97 -10.16 0.64
CA ASP A 72 -0.92 -10.98 1.25
C ASP A 72 -1.04 -12.46 0.92
N ALA A 73 -2.19 -12.89 0.41
CA ALA A 73 -2.37 -14.27 -0.06
C ALA A 73 -1.67 -14.53 -1.40
N ASP A 74 -1.37 -13.47 -2.17
CA ASP A 74 -0.73 -13.59 -3.48
C ASP A 74 0.26 -12.44 -3.71
N PRO A 75 1.39 -12.46 -3.01
CA PRO A 75 2.40 -11.39 -3.13
C PRO A 75 2.97 -11.24 -4.54
N ALA A 76 3.04 -12.32 -5.30
CA ALA A 76 3.55 -12.27 -6.67
C ALA A 76 2.62 -11.45 -7.59
N ALA A 77 1.31 -11.58 -7.41
CA ALA A 77 0.35 -10.78 -8.15
C ALA A 77 0.41 -9.30 -7.75
N VAL A 78 0.59 -9.01 -6.46
CA VAL A 78 0.78 -7.63 -5.98
C VAL A 78 2.03 -7.03 -6.61
N ASP A 79 3.14 -7.76 -6.61
CA ASP A 79 4.39 -7.30 -7.21
C ASP A 79 4.21 -6.97 -8.70
N ARG A 80 3.57 -7.88 -9.43
CA ARG A 80 3.33 -7.70 -10.86
C ARG A 80 2.47 -6.46 -11.14
N LEU A 81 1.40 -6.25 -10.39
CA LEU A 81 0.53 -5.09 -10.57
C LEU A 81 1.23 -3.79 -10.19
N CYS A 82 2.02 -3.79 -9.12
CA CYS A 82 2.76 -2.60 -8.73
C CYS A 82 3.86 -2.25 -9.74
N ALA A 83 4.52 -3.23 -10.32
CA ALA A 83 5.46 -3.00 -11.42
C ALA A 83 4.75 -2.37 -12.63
N TYR A 84 3.57 -2.86 -12.96
CA TYR A 84 2.75 -2.31 -14.03
C TYR A 84 2.36 -0.86 -13.76
N ILE A 85 1.94 -0.54 -12.54
CA ILE A 85 1.59 0.83 -12.14
C ILE A 85 2.77 1.79 -12.39
N LYS A 86 3.98 1.39 -11.99
CA LYS A 86 5.16 2.22 -12.18
C LYS A 86 5.59 2.32 -13.64
N GLN A 87 5.69 1.20 -14.32
CA GLN A 87 6.32 1.11 -15.63
C GLN A 87 5.38 1.49 -16.75
N GLU A 88 4.11 1.11 -16.66
CA GLU A 88 3.15 1.30 -17.76
C GLU A 88 2.19 2.46 -17.51
N MET A 89 1.81 2.70 -16.25
CA MET A 89 0.89 3.80 -15.93
C MET A 89 1.62 5.08 -15.52
N GLY A 90 2.90 5.01 -15.19
CA GLY A 90 3.69 6.17 -14.81
C GLY A 90 3.26 6.79 -13.48
N LEU A 91 2.65 6.00 -12.60
CA LEU A 91 2.20 6.44 -11.28
C LEU A 91 3.09 5.84 -10.20
N ARG A 92 3.00 6.40 -8.98
CA ARG A 92 3.62 5.77 -7.82
C ARG A 92 2.79 4.57 -7.40
N SER A 93 3.49 3.51 -6.96
CA SER A 93 2.85 2.29 -6.49
C SER A 93 3.06 2.13 -5.00
N ALA A 94 2.03 1.61 -4.30
CA ALA A 94 2.08 1.37 -2.88
C ALA A 94 1.40 0.06 -2.53
N TRP A 95 1.87 -0.57 -1.46
CA TRP A 95 1.29 -1.79 -0.93
C TRP A 95 1.13 -1.67 0.58
N TRP A 96 -0.09 -1.87 1.07
CA TRP A 96 -0.39 -1.99 2.49
C TRP A 96 -0.52 -3.47 2.83
N SER A 97 0.55 -4.03 3.41
CA SER A 97 0.66 -5.43 3.78
C SER A 97 0.44 -5.60 5.28
N GLY A 98 -0.12 -6.74 5.66
CA GLY A 98 -0.20 -7.15 7.06
C GLY A 98 1.02 -7.94 7.53
N ARG A 99 1.99 -8.17 6.67
CA ARG A 99 3.23 -8.90 7.01
C ARG A 99 4.26 -7.96 7.62
N ASP A 100 5.16 -8.51 8.44
CA ASP A 100 6.23 -7.73 9.06
C ASP A 100 7.43 -7.49 8.13
N ALA A 101 7.55 -8.25 7.06
CA ALA A 101 8.69 -8.19 6.16
C ALA A 101 8.40 -7.37 4.90
N LEU A 102 9.39 -6.59 4.48
CA LEU A 102 9.39 -5.90 3.20
C LEU A 102 9.66 -6.90 2.06
N PRO A 103 9.17 -6.60 0.82
CA PRO A 103 9.64 -7.30 -0.36
C PRO A 103 11.16 -7.21 -0.47
N ALA A 104 11.80 -8.26 -0.95
CA ALA A 104 13.25 -8.34 -1.04
C ALA A 104 13.73 -8.32 -2.50
N GLY A 105 15.00 -7.96 -2.69
CA GLY A 105 15.65 -7.99 -3.99
C GLY A 105 15.01 -7.05 -5.01
N GLU A 106 14.84 -7.53 -6.23
CA GLU A 106 14.27 -6.74 -7.33
C GLU A 106 12.81 -6.33 -7.06
N ALA A 107 12.06 -7.13 -6.31
CA ALA A 107 10.67 -6.85 -6.00
C ALA A 107 10.49 -5.51 -5.27
N LEU A 108 11.42 -5.16 -4.38
CA LEU A 108 11.38 -3.88 -3.66
C LEU A 108 11.38 -2.69 -4.63
N GLY A 109 12.06 -2.82 -5.75
CA GLY A 109 12.13 -1.77 -6.77
C GLY A 109 10.81 -1.50 -7.50
N HIS A 110 9.83 -2.37 -7.37
CA HIS A 110 8.51 -2.19 -7.98
C HIS A 110 7.56 -1.33 -7.13
N PHE A 111 7.98 -0.95 -5.92
CA PHE A 111 7.17 -0.18 -4.98
C PHE A 111 7.80 1.19 -4.72
N ASP A 112 6.95 2.20 -4.55
CA ASP A 112 7.37 3.50 -4.04
C ASP A 112 7.10 3.62 -2.54
N TYR A 113 6.05 2.93 -2.06
CA TYR A 113 5.69 2.88 -0.64
C TYR A 113 5.28 1.48 -0.27
N VAL A 114 5.68 1.02 0.92
CA VAL A 114 5.23 -0.25 1.49
C VAL A 114 4.92 -0.04 2.96
N LYS A 115 3.70 -0.36 3.37
CA LYS A 115 3.32 -0.43 4.78
C LYS A 115 3.42 -1.88 5.22
N THR A 116 4.06 -2.12 6.37
CA THR A 116 4.22 -3.45 6.96
C THR A 116 3.56 -3.54 8.33
N GLY A 117 3.37 -4.75 8.80
CA GLY A 117 2.91 -5.07 10.13
C GLY A 117 1.40 -5.31 10.23
N PRO A 118 1.00 -6.36 10.98
CA PRO A 118 -0.41 -6.59 11.25
C PRO A 118 -0.96 -5.53 12.21
N TYR A 119 -2.28 -5.31 12.18
CA TYR A 119 -2.92 -4.45 13.14
C TYR A 119 -2.97 -5.16 14.51
N ILE A 120 -2.41 -4.53 15.54
CA ILE A 120 -2.46 -5.01 16.93
C ILE A 120 -3.16 -3.92 17.74
N ALA A 121 -4.38 -4.23 18.22
CA ALA A 121 -5.23 -3.24 18.89
C ALA A 121 -4.55 -2.58 20.08
N ALA A 122 -3.77 -3.31 20.86
CA ALA A 122 -3.07 -2.80 22.02
C ALA A 122 -1.96 -1.78 21.68
N ARG A 123 -1.46 -1.81 20.45
CA ARG A 123 -0.39 -0.91 19.96
C ARG A 123 -0.91 0.20 19.06
N GLY A 124 -2.09 0.00 18.46
CA GLY A 124 -2.70 0.93 17.55
C GLY A 124 -2.18 0.82 16.11
N GLY A 125 -2.81 1.56 15.21
CA GLY A 125 -2.39 1.67 13.81
C GLY A 125 -1.27 2.69 13.60
N LEU A 126 -1.01 3.03 12.34
CA LEU A 126 0.10 3.91 11.95
C LEU A 126 0.11 5.26 12.66
N LYS A 127 -1.05 5.80 13.01
CA LYS A 127 -1.16 7.11 13.68
C LYS A 127 -0.79 7.06 15.15
N SER A 128 -0.64 5.87 15.73
CA SER A 128 -0.25 5.70 17.14
C SER A 128 1.26 5.65 17.27
N PRO A 129 1.87 6.45 18.18
CA PRO A 129 3.32 6.38 18.41
C PRO A 129 3.80 5.04 18.94
N THR A 130 2.89 4.18 19.45
CA THR A 130 3.23 2.85 19.98
C THR A 130 3.06 1.74 18.96
N THR A 131 2.72 2.08 17.71
CA THR A 131 2.42 1.09 16.68
C THR A 131 3.62 0.21 16.31
N ASN A 132 3.32 -1.06 16.02
CA ASN A 132 4.27 -1.96 15.37
C ASN A 132 4.26 -1.83 13.85
N GLN A 133 3.25 -1.14 13.29
CA GLN A 133 3.16 -0.92 11.85
C GLN A 133 4.16 0.13 11.42
N ARG A 134 4.70 -0.05 10.19
CA ARG A 134 5.67 0.86 9.61
C ARG A 134 5.29 1.19 8.18
N LEU A 135 5.44 2.45 7.78
CA LEU A 135 5.35 2.88 6.40
C LEU A 135 6.74 3.24 5.91
N TYR A 136 7.14 2.63 4.81
CA TYR A 136 8.43 2.88 4.16
C TYR A 136 8.22 3.57 2.82
N ARG A 137 9.02 4.60 2.57
CA ARG A 137 9.21 5.14 1.24
C ARG A 137 10.42 4.44 0.62
N ILE A 138 10.27 3.93 -0.60
CA ILE A 138 11.35 3.23 -1.27
C ILE A 138 12.09 4.23 -2.15
N ARG A 139 13.35 4.47 -1.83
CA ARG A 139 14.22 5.31 -2.64
C ARG A 139 14.88 4.47 -3.72
N HIS A 140 14.68 4.87 -4.97
CA HIS A 140 15.26 4.17 -6.11
C HIS A 140 16.56 4.85 -6.50
N SER A 141 17.63 4.06 -6.59
CA SER A 141 18.92 4.57 -7.04
C SER A 141 18.98 4.59 -8.57
N GLU A 142 19.54 5.65 -9.14
CA GLU A 142 19.83 5.73 -10.56
C GLU A 142 20.98 4.80 -10.94
N ALA A 143 21.85 4.43 -9.99
CA ALA A 143 22.94 3.49 -10.21
C ALA A 143 22.41 2.04 -10.08
N PRO A 144 22.46 1.22 -11.14
CA PRO A 144 21.92 -0.15 -11.09
C PRO A 144 22.49 -1.01 -9.96
N ALA A 145 23.72 -0.75 -9.54
CA ALA A 145 24.41 -1.53 -8.50
C ALA A 145 23.96 -1.17 -7.08
N ALA A 146 23.33 -0.01 -6.86
CA ALA A 146 22.97 0.45 -5.52
C ALA A 146 21.61 -0.06 -5.04
N GLY A 147 20.75 -0.52 -5.96
CA GLY A 147 19.44 -1.05 -5.64
C GLY A 147 18.47 -0.03 -5.04
N SER A 148 17.36 -0.52 -4.50
CA SER A 148 16.34 0.29 -3.85
C SER A 148 16.54 0.24 -2.33
N VAL A 149 16.32 1.37 -1.66
CA VAL A 149 16.55 1.51 -0.21
C VAL A 149 15.27 1.96 0.47
N PRO A 150 14.76 1.20 1.48
CA PRO A 150 13.60 1.63 2.23
C PRO A 150 13.98 2.70 3.26
N GLU A 151 13.12 3.72 3.37
CA GLU A 151 13.21 4.77 4.38
C GLU A 151 11.94 4.74 5.22
N ASP A 152 12.08 4.53 6.54
CA ASP A 152 10.93 4.53 7.44
C ASP A 152 10.42 5.96 7.63
N ILE A 153 9.20 6.22 7.16
CA ILE A 153 8.55 7.53 7.26
C ILE A 153 7.32 7.49 8.18
N THR A 154 7.18 6.46 9.00
CA THR A 154 6.03 6.28 9.90
C THR A 154 5.81 7.51 10.79
N ARG A 155 6.87 8.18 11.19
CA ARG A 155 6.81 9.37 12.04
C ARG A 155 6.02 10.52 11.42
N ARG A 156 5.81 10.54 10.13
CA ARG A 156 5.02 11.58 9.46
C ARG A 156 3.56 11.54 9.89
N PHE A 157 3.03 10.39 10.24
CA PHE A 157 1.66 10.29 10.78
C PHE A 157 1.54 10.95 12.15
N TRP A 158 2.62 10.97 12.93
CA TRP A 158 2.64 11.58 14.26
C TRP A 158 2.86 13.09 14.16
N ARG A 159 3.71 13.54 13.24
CA ARG A 159 4.01 14.96 13.02
C ARG A 159 2.79 15.76 12.55
N SER A 160 1.89 15.14 11.79
CA SER A 160 0.68 15.80 11.34
C SER A 160 -0.19 16.25 12.51
N ASN A 161 -0.17 15.52 13.63
CA ASN A 161 -0.85 15.92 14.85
C ASN A 161 -0.15 17.09 15.53
N ASP A 162 1.19 17.12 15.51
CA ASP A 162 1.97 18.20 16.10
C ASP A 162 1.78 19.51 15.33
N LEU A 163 1.73 19.46 14.02
CA LEU A 163 1.58 20.64 13.16
C LEU A 163 0.23 21.33 13.34
N SER A 164 -0.78 20.63 13.83
CA SER A 164 -2.08 21.22 14.09
C SER A 164 -2.08 22.19 15.27
N PHE A 165 -1.01 22.25 16.03
CA PHE A 165 -0.85 23.14 17.19
C PHE A 165 0.00 24.37 16.91
N SER A 166 0.56 24.49 15.73
CA SER A 166 1.42 25.61 15.37
C SER A 166 0.68 26.78 14.72
#